data_3bc9889f3c17294dcc26eba6ad251bad
#
_entry.id   3bc9889f3c17294dcc26eba6ad251bad
#
_cell.length_a   1.000
_cell.length_b   1.000
_cell.length_c   1.000
_cell.angle_alpha   90.00
_cell.angle_beta   90.00
_cell.angle_gamma   90.00
#
_symmetry.space_group_name_H-M   'P 1'
#
loop_
_entity.id
_entity.type
_entity.pdbx_description
1 polymer ?
#
loop_
_entity_poly.entity_id
_entity_poly.type
_entity_poly.pdbx_seq_one_letter_code
_entity_poly.pdbx_strand_id
1 'polypeptide(L)'
;LLKRQANFSWMTGGGLNLVGITTEFGATSLLITGESKFVISSNIEAPRMIEEEALDKQGFILKAFPWHEDQESAIIKELTGEGSLGSDAPFPNAQVLAEDVAKLRYSLTPEEQERYRWLGEKVSLALEKTVTETKKGEKESEVVGRLCNERWKDRIDPIALMSAADDRISKFRHPIPTERKIEKYLMVSVNARKWGLIVSLTRFVHFGSLPEELKEKYEANVFIDCTMMAHTRPGIPAREVLQKGIDAYHAKGYPEEWKLHHQGGSIGYTGRDYRVHLKTPDLIQENQGFTWNPSITGTKSEDTILATSRGPEMITRPILYPTLSMEAGGTSFLRPFILEKR
;
A
#
# COMPACT_ATOMS: atom_id res chain seq x y z
N LEU A 1 11.16 -21.47 -0.79
CA LEU A 1 10.67 -21.13 -2.14
C LEU A 1 9.81 -19.87 -2.08
N LEU A 2 10.15 -18.85 -2.87
CA LEU A 2 9.40 -17.60 -2.97
C LEU A 2 8.79 -17.48 -4.38
N LYS A 3 7.47 -17.47 -4.44
CA LYS A 3 6.67 -17.38 -5.67
C LYS A 3 5.89 -16.08 -5.78
N ARG A 4 5.69 -15.36 -4.67
CA ARG A 4 4.94 -14.11 -4.64
C ARG A 4 5.81 -12.95 -5.08
N GLN A 5 5.23 -12.05 -5.90
CA GLN A 5 5.88 -10.82 -6.37
C GLN A 5 6.42 -9.97 -5.21
N ALA A 6 5.67 -9.84 -4.12
CA ALA A 6 6.07 -9.08 -2.95
C ALA A 6 7.40 -9.58 -2.35
N ASN A 7 7.52 -10.89 -2.21
CA ASN A 7 8.71 -11.53 -1.62
C ASN A 7 9.88 -11.60 -2.62
N PHE A 8 9.59 -11.68 -3.92
CA PHE A 8 10.62 -11.51 -4.95
C PHE A 8 11.23 -10.10 -4.88
N SER A 9 10.40 -9.05 -4.89
CA SER A 9 10.89 -7.66 -4.79
C SER A 9 11.68 -7.42 -3.51
N TRP A 10 11.20 -7.94 -2.37
CA TRP A 10 11.91 -7.84 -1.10
C TRP A 10 13.29 -8.51 -1.16
N MET A 11 13.35 -9.75 -1.63
CA MET A 11 14.59 -10.54 -1.66
C MET A 11 15.62 -10.01 -2.67
N THR A 12 15.18 -9.30 -3.72
CA THR A 12 16.03 -8.79 -4.81
C THR A 12 16.24 -7.29 -4.75
N GLY A 13 15.88 -6.64 -3.64
CA GLY A 13 16.06 -5.20 -3.47
C GLY A 13 15.22 -4.34 -4.41
N GLY A 14 14.03 -4.80 -4.76
CA GLY A 14 13.05 -4.04 -5.57
C GLY A 14 12.88 -4.54 -6.99
N GLY A 15 13.42 -5.71 -7.33
CA GLY A 15 13.25 -6.35 -8.63
C GLY A 15 11.81 -6.74 -8.95
N LEU A 16 11.53 -6.99 -10.22
CA LEU A 16 10.20 -7.29 -10.75
C LEU A 16 10.20 -8.63 -11.48
N ASN A 17 9.37 -9.58 -11.04
CA ASN A 17 9.14 -10.85 -11.74
C ASN A 17 7.72 -10.98 -12.30
N LEU A 18 7.01 -9.88 -12.44
CA LEU A 18 5.66 -9.84 -12.99
C LEU A 18 5.66 -9.59 -14.49
N VAL A 19 4.66 -10.14 -15.18
CA VAL A 19 4.27 -9.78 -16.54
C VAL A 19 3.02 -8.88 -16.47
N GLY A 20 2.00 -9.31 -15.76
CA GLY A 20 0.82 -8.49 -15.46
C GLY A 20 0.95 -7.77 -14.12
N ILE A 21 0.73 -6.46 -14.07
CA ILE A 21 0.81 -5.68 -12.82
C ILE A 21 -0.20 -6.09 -11.75
N THR A 22 -1.25 -6.79 -12.11
CA THR A 22 -2.31 -7.26 -11.20
C THR A 22 -2.04 -8.65 -10.63
N THR A 23 -1.00 -9.35 -11.07
CA THR A 23 -0.70 -10.70 -10.59
C THR A 23 -0.07 -10.65 -9.19
N GLU A 24 -0.48 -11.58 -8.34
CA GLU A 24 0.12 -11.79 -7.03
C GLU A 24 1.38 -12.66 -7.12
N PHE A 25 1.36 -13.63 -8.04
CA PHE A 25 2.47 -14.53 -8.30
C PHE A 25 3.35 -14.01 -9.41
N GLY A 26 4.65 -14.20 -9.25
CA GLY A 26 5.63 -13.89 -10.28
C GLY A 26 5.70 -14.93 -11.39
N ALA A 27 6.28 -14.56 -12.51
CA ALA A 27 6.58 -15.46 -13.62
C ALA A 27 7.81 -16.34 -13.35
N THR A 28 8.57 -16.05 -12.30
CA THR A 28 9.75 -16.78 -11.86
C THR A 28 9.69 -17.07 -10.36
N SER A 29 10.45 -18.05 -9.90
CA SER A 29 10.55 -18.39 -8.48
C SER A 29 11.97 -18.20 -7.97
N LEU A 30 12.11 -17.82 -6.70
CA LEU A 30 13.41 -17.85 -6.01
C LEU A 30 13.45 -19.02 -5.04
N LEU A 31 14.50 -19.83 -5.12
CA LEU A 31 14.78 -20.89 -4.15
C LEU A 31 16.03 -20.49 -3.35
N ILE A 32 15.89 -20.42 -2.04
CA ILE A 32 16.98 -20.12 -1.12
C ILE A 32 17.28 -21.38 -0.32
N THR A 33 18.53 -21.84 -0.36
CA THR A 33 19.04 -22.95 0.46
C THR A 33 20.05 -22.41 1.48
N GLY A 34 20.58 -23.28 2.31
CA GLY A 34 21.67 -22.90 3.24
C GLY A 34 22.97 -22.46 2.56
N GLU A 35 23.17 -22.85 1.29
CA GLU A 35 24.44 -22.64 0.58
C GLU A 35 24.30 -21.71 -0.64
N SER A 36 23.12 -21.64 -1.27
CA SER A 36 22.94 -20.99 -2.57
C SER A 36 21.57 -20.35 -2.74
N LYS A 37 21.51 -19.39 -3.65
CA LYS A 37 20.27 -18.75 -4.10
C LYS A 37 20.06 -19.06 -5.57
N PHE A 38 18.86 -19.48 -5.93
CA PHE A 38 18.52 -19.81 -7.32
C PHE A 38 17.35 -18.96 -7.80
N VAL A 39 17.40 -18.54 -9.07
CA VAL A 39 16.25 -18.06 -9.82
C VAL A 39 15.83 -19.14 -10.79
N ILE A 40 14.58 -19.62 -10.66
CA ILE A 40 14.02 -20.70 -11.48
C ILE A 40 13.02 -20.07 -12.41
N SER A 41 13.23 -20.22 -13.70
CA SER A 41 12.48 -19.48 -14.71
C SER A 41 12.33 -20.27 -16.01
N SER A 42 11.22 -20.05 -16.73
CA SER A 42 11.18 -20.46 -18.12
C SER A 42 12.18 -19.67 -18.97
N ASN A 43 12.54 -20.20 -20.12
CA ASN A 43 13.42 -19.53 -21.09
C ASN A 43 12.85 -18.20 -21.63
N ILE A 44 11.55 -17.93 -21.43
CA ILE A 44 10.92 -16.65 -21.80
C ILE A 44 11.40 -15.53 -20.89
N GLU A 45 11.38 -15.74 -19.57
CA GLU A 45 11.71 -14.70 -18.58
C GLU A 45 13.18 -14.73 -18.15
N ALA A 46 13.88 -15.83 -18.38
CA ALA A 46 15.26 -16.01 -17.93
C ALA A 46 16.21 -14.89 -18.39
N PRO A 47 16.18 -14.41 -19.66
CA PRO A 47 17.04 -13.29 -20.09
C PRO A 47 16.78 -12.02 -19.26
N ARG A 48 15.51 -11.67 -19.01
CA ARG A 48 15.15 -10.47 -18.24
C ARG A 48 15.64 -10.56 -16.80
N MET A 49 15.58 -11.74 -16.18
CA MET A 49 16.07 -11.94 -14.81
C MET A 49 17.59 -11.69 -14.68
N ILE A 50 18.34 -11.94 -15.74
CA ILE A 50 19.79 -11.74 -15.75
C ILE A 50 20.16 -10.34 -16.25
N GLU A 51 19.57 -9.89 -17.36
CA GLU A 51 19.99 -8.65 -18.01
C GLU A 51 19.40 -7.39 -17.36
N GLU A 52 18.12 -7.43 -16.98
CA GLU A 52 17.41 -6.26 -16.42
C GLU A 52 17.36 -6.29 -14.89
N GLU A 53 17.05 -7.43 -14.29
CA GLU A 53 16.98 -7.57 -12.82
C GLU A 53 18.37 -7.87 -12.22
N ALA A 54 19.37 -8.18 -13.03
CA ALA A 54 20.77 -8.42 -12.66
C ALA A 54 20.94 -9.40 -11.49
N LEU A 55 20.17 -10.49 -11.50
CA LEU A 55 20.13 -11.43 -10.37
C LEU A 55 21.44 -12.22 -10.22
N ASP A 56 22.18 -12.46 -11.32
CA ASP A 56 23.51 -13.04 -11.29
C ASP A 56 24.48 -12.18 -10.46
N LYS A 57 24.43 -10.85 -10.61
CA LYS A 57 25.24 -9.90 -9.82
C LYS A 57 24.84 -9.87 -8.37
N GLN A 58 23.63 -10.31 -8.04
CA GLN A 58 23.14 -10.47 -6.67
C GLN A 58 23.44 -11.87 -6.10
N GLY A 59 24.16 -12.72 -6.85
CA GLY A 59 24.57 -14.06 -6.44
C GLY A 59 23.50 -15.13 -6.61
N PHE A 60 22.51 -14.91 -7.46
CA PHE A 60 21.54 -15.93 -7.83
C PHE A 60 22.07 -16.78 -8.99
N ILE A 61 21.87 -18.09 -8.90
CA ILE A 61 22.19 -19.05 -9.96
C ILE A 61 20.93 -19.29 -10.79
N LEU A 62 20.98 -18.99 -12.10
CA LEU A 62 19.86 -19.23 -13.00
C LEU A 62 19.69 -20.73 -13.27
N LYS A 63 18.45 -21.20 -13.12
CA LYS A 63 17.95 -22.51 -13.57
C LYS A 63 16.82 -22.26 -14.55
N ALA A 64 17.14 -22.32 -15.84
CA ALA A 64 16.16 -22.10 -16.90
C ALA A 64 15.65 -23.42 -17.48
N PHE A 65 14.38 -23.45 -17.90
CA PHE A 65 13.74 -24.57 -18.57
C PHE A 65 12.92 -24.10 -19.79
N PRO A 66 12.69 -24.98 -20.78
CA PRO A 66 11.82 -24.64 -21.93
C PRO A 66 10.38 -24.36 -21.45
N TRP A 67 9.76 -23.29 -21.93
CA TRP A 67 8.43 -22.85 -21.48
C TRP A 67 7.32 -23.89 -21.72
N HIS A 68 7.50 -24.75 -22.71
CA HIS A 68 6.55 -25.81 -23.08
C HIS A 68 6.74 -27.11 -22.29
N GLU A 69 7.72 -27.15 -21.39
CA GLU A 69 7.98 -28.27 -20.48
C GLU A 69 7.94 -27.71 -19.06
N ASP A 70 6.93 -28.09 -18.28
CA ASP A 70 6.84 -27.63 -16.88
C ASP A 70 7.84 -28.41 -16.01
N GLN A 71 9.07 -27.90 -15.93
CA GLN A 71 10.17 -28.51 -15.18
C GLN A 71 10.44 -27.85 -13.82
N GLU A 72 9.67 -26.83 -13.41
CA GLU A 72 9.92 -26.09 -12.17
C GLU A 72 9.98 -27.05 -10.97
N SER A 73 8.98 -27.92 -10.82
CA SER A 73 8.90 -28.86 -9.70
C SER A 73 10.05 -29.88 -9.70
N ALA A 74 10.48 -30.34 -10.85
CA ALA A 74 11.61 -31.27 -10.98
C ALA A 74 12.94 -30.61 -10.57
N ILE A 75 13.18 -29.38 -11.03
CA ILE A 75 14.37 -28.59 -10.69
C ILE A 75 14.40 -28.31 -9.18
N ILE A 76 13.27 -27.91 -8.59
CA ILE A 76 13.20 -27.66 -7.13
C ILE A 76 13.52 -28.94 -6.36
N LYS A 77 12.95 -30.08 -6.75
CA LYS A 77 13.22 -31.37 -6.11
C LYS A 77 14.69 -31.79 -6.23
N GLU A 78 15.31 -31.60 -7.40
CA GLU A 78 16.73 -31.85 -7.60
C GLU A 78 17.61 -31.01 -6.65
N LEU A 79 17.29 -29.70 -6.52
CA LEU A 79 18.06 -28.76 -5.70
C LEU A 79 17.84 -28.93 -4.20
N THR A 80 16.69 -29.44 -3.77
CA THR A 80 16.34 -29.63 -2.34
C THR A 80 16.61 -31.05 -1.87
N GLY A 81 16.71 -32.04 -2.77
CA GLY A 81 16.85 -33.45 -2.42
C GLY A 81 15.69 -33.93 -1.53
N GLU A 82 16.04 -34.62 -0.43
CA GLU A 82 15.08 -35.09 0.59
C GLU A 82 14.83 -34.05 1.70
N GLY A 83 15.34 -32.83 1.54
CA GLY A 83 15.19 -31.74 2.51
C GLY A 83 13.75 -31.23 2.62
N SER A 84 13.41 -30.65 3.77
CA SER A 84 12.12 -29.96 3.95
C SER A 84 12.06 -28.70 3.12
N LEU A 85 10.91 -28.45 2.47
CA LEU A 85 10.67 -27.26 1.66
C LEU A 85 9.61 -26.36 2.31
N GLY A 86 9.96 -25.08 2.58
CA GLY A 86 9.01 -24.03 2.91
C GLY A 86 8.69 -23.19 1.69
N SER A 87 7.45 -22.70 1.58
CA SER A 87 7.03 -21.83 0.47
C SER A 87 6.11 -20.72 0.95
N ASP A 88 6.19 -19.55 0.29
CA ASP A 88 5.27 -18.43 0.51
C ASP A 88 3.91 -18.63 -0.19
N ALA A 89 3.73 -19.74 -0.91
CA ALA A 89 2.52 -20.10 -1.65
C ALA A 89 2.32 -21.62 -1.64
N PRO A 90 1.11 -22.13 -1.93
CA PRO A 90 0.92 -23.55 -2.14
C PRO A 90 1.86 -24.08 -3.23
N PHE A 91 2.60 -25.14 -2.90
CA PHE A 91 3.51 -25.85 -3.80
C PHE A 91 3.60 -27.31 -3.39
N PRO A 92 3.76 -28.27 -4.35
CA PRO A 92 3.83 -29.69 -4.02
C PRO A 92 4.92 -29.99 -2.98
N ASN A 93 4.57 -30.76 -1.95
CA ASN A 93 5.45 -31.17 -0.85
C ASN A 93 6.11 -30.02 -0.06
N ALA A 94 5.57 -28.81 -0.12
CA ALA A 94 6.06 -27.66 0.63
C ALA A 94 5.13 -27.31 1.82
N GLN A 95 5.72 -26.92 2.94
CA GLN A 95 5.00 -26.25 4.02
C GLN A 95 4.74 -24.79 3.63
N VAL A 96 3.48 -24.34 3.70
CA VAL A 96 3.15 -22.94 3.44
C VAL A 96 3.56 -22.07 4.63
N LEU A 97 4.46 -21.12 4.41
CA LEU A 97 5.04 -20.22 5.39
C LEU A 97 4.80 -18.74 5.03
N ALA A 98 3.68 -18.44 4.37
CA ALA A 98 3.39 -17.11 3.83
C ALA A 98 3.41 -16.02 4.91
N GLU A 99 2.83 -16.28 6.08
CA GLU A 99 2.77 -15.32 7.19
C GLU A 99 4.16 -15.13 7.85
N ASP A 100 4.91 -16.21 8.01
CA ASP A 100 6.25 -16.14 8.61
C ASP A 100 7.21 -15.36 7.73
N VAL A 101 7.18 -15.61 6.41
CA VAL A 101 7.97 -14.85 5.43
C VAL A 101 7.54 -13.38 5.41
N ALA A 102 6.25 -13.07 5.52
CA ALA A 102 5.78 -11.70 5.59
C ALA A 102 6.34 -10.94 6.80
N LYS A 103 6.42 -11.58 7.96
CA LYS A 103 6.97 -10.98 9.20
C LYS A 103 8.44 -10.59 9.07
N LEU A 104 9.22 -11.30 8.24
CA LEU A 104 10.64 -10.99 8.02
C LEU A 104 10.87 -9.64 7.31
N ARG A 105 9.86 -9.13 6.58
CA ARG A 105 9.95 -7.88 5.80
C ARG A 105 9.11 -6.72 6.36
N TYR A 106 8.55 -6.86 7.57
CA TYR A 106 7.78 -5.78 8.20
C TYR A 106 8.67 -4.59 8.55
N SER A 107 9.84 -4.83 9.14
CA SER A 107 10.81 -3.80 9.48
C SER A 107 11.65 -3.45 8.26
N LEU A 108 11.49 -2.24 7.73
CA LEU A 108 12.21 -1.78 6.53
C LEU A 108 13.64 -1.41 6.86
N THR A 109 14.58 -1.84 6.01
CA THR A 109 15.99 -1.42 6.06
C THR A 109 16.14 0.08 5.76
N PRO A 110 17.29 0.71 6.07
CA PRO A 110 17.51 2.13 5.75
C PRO A 110 17.31 2.45 4.26
N GLU A 111 17.77 1.57 3.36
CA GLU A 111 17.65 1.75 1.91
C GLU A 111 16.20 1.61 1.44
N GLU A 112 15.42 0.71 2.06
CA GLU A 112 13.99 0.58 1.79
C GLU A 112 13.23 1.80 2.31
N GLN A 113 13.58 2.35 3.46
CA GLN A 113 12.99 3.57 3.99
C GLN A 113 13.23 4.77 3.06
N GLU A 114 14.44 4.94 2.51
CA GLU A 114 14.75 6.00 1.54
C GLU A 114 13.89 5.86 0.28
N ARG A 115 13.78 4.66 -0.28
CA ARG A 115 12.89 4.36 -1.41
C ARG A 115 11.43 4.62 -1.07
N TYR A 116 11.02 4.34 0.16
CA TYR A 116 9.65 4.54 0.61
C TYR A 116 9.31 6.03 0.75
N ARG A 117 10.22 6.85 1.28
CA ARG A 117 10.09 8.32 1.32
C ARG A 117 9.98 8.91 -0.08
N TRP A 118 10.86 8.48 -0.99
CA TRP A 118 10.80 8.91 -2.39
C TRP A 118 9.47 8.55 -3.05
N LEU A 119 9.00 7.32 -2.87
CA LEU A 119 7.72 6.86 -3.40
C LEU A 119 6.56 7.68 -2.84
N GLY A 120 6.53 7.90 -1.53
CA GLY A 120 5.50 8.70 -0.86
C GLY A 120 5.42 10.12 -1.38
N GLU A 121 6.57 10.78 -1.55
CA GLU A 121 6.64 12.12 -2.11
C GLU A 121 6.12 12.18 -3.55
N LYS A 122 6.60 11.28 -4.42
CA LYS A 122 6.19 11.23 -5.83
C LYS A 122 4.69 10.98 -6.01
N VAL A 123 4.13 10.07 -5.22
CA VAL A 123 2.70 9.73 -5.32
C VAL A 123 1.85 10.87 -4.73
N SER A 124 2.28 11.51 -3.65
CA SER A 124 1.61 12.70 -3.10
C SER A 124 1.54 13.82 -4.14
N LEU A 125 2.67 14.18 -4.73
CA LEU A 125 2.73 15.21 -5.78
C LEU A 125 1.85 14.87 -6.99
N ALA A 126 1.90 13.63 -7.48
CA ALA A 126 1.11 13.23 -8.64
C ALA A 126 -0.40 13.29 -8.37
N LEU A 127 -0.82 12.83 -7.18
CA LEU A 127 -2.23 12.87 -6.80
C LEU A 127 -2.71 14.32 -6.59
N GLU A 128 -1.95 15.13 -5.86
CA GLU A 128 -2.29 16.53 -5.58
C GLU A 128 -2.38 17.36 -6.85
N LYS A 129 -1.40 17.21 -7.76
CA LYS A 129 -1.44 17.82 -9.09
C LYS A 129 -2.70 17.41 -9.85
N THR A 130 -2.97 16.10 -9.92
CA THR A 130 -4.14 15.56 -10.63
C THR A 130 -5.44 16.14 -10.09
N VAL A 131 -5.62 16.15 -8.77
CA VAL A 131 -6.84 16.68 -8.13
C VAL A 131 -6.94 18.19 -8.30
N THR A 132 -5.82 18.91 -8.22
CA THR A 132 -5.79 20.37 -8.44
C THR A 132 -6.14 20.73 -9.87
N GLU A 133 -5.73 19.97 -10.86
CA GLU A 133 -6.05 20.20 -12.27
C GLU A 133 -7.46 19.75 -12.67
N THR A 134 -8.12 18.90 -11.85
CA THR A 134 -9.47 18.39 -12.12
C THR A 134 -10.49 19.51 -12.24
N LYS A 135 -11.41 19.38 -13.22
CA LYS A 135 -12.47 20.35 -13.50
C LYS A 135 -13.85 19.73 -13.26
N LYS A 136 -14.81 20.57 -12.90
CA LYS A 136 -16.21 20.21 -12.87
C LYS A 136 -16.64 19.69 -14.25
N GLY A 137 -17.41 18.59 -14.28
CA GLY A 137 -17.89 17.95 -15.51
C GLY A 137 -16.95 16.89 -16.09
N GLU A 138 -15.69 16.76 -15.61
CA GLU A 138 -14.83 15.63 -15.96
C GLU A 138 -15.40 14.33 -15.39
N LYS A 139 -15.11 13.21 -16.03
CA LYS A 139 -15.47 11.88 -15.52
C LYS A 139 -14.48 11.39 -14.49
N GLU A 140 -14.91 10.55 -13.55
CA GLU A 140 -14.04 9.88 -12.60
C GLU A 140 -12.89 9.12 -13.31
N SER A 141 -13.21 8.43 -14.40
CA SER A 141 -12.23 7.67 -15.21
C SER A 141 -11.19 8.57 -15.89
N GLU A 142 -11.56 9.77 -16.33
CA GLU A 142 -10.63 10.75 -16.95
C GLU A 142 -9.62 11.25 -15.91
N VAL A 143 -10.09 11.57 -14.70
CA VAL A 143 -9.22 11.98 -13.60
C VAL A 143 -8.21 10.88 -13.23
N VAL A 144 -8.70 9.65 -13.12
CA VAL A 144 -7.83 8.49 -12.81
C VAL A 144 -6.85 8.21 -13.95
N GLY A 145 -7.28 8.34 -15.20
CA GLY A 145 -6.39 8.23 -16.38
C GLY A 145 -5.24 9.24 -16.34
N ARG A 146 -5.53 10.50 -15.98
CA ARG A 146 -4.51 11.54 -15.79
C ARG A 146 -3.54 11.19 -14.64
N LEU A 147 -4.06 10.69 -13.50
CA LEU A 147 -3.23 10.23 -12.40
C LEU A 147 -2.29 9.07 -12.81
N CYS A 148 -2.79 8.12 -13.58
CA CYS A 148 -1.96 7.04 -14.12
C CYS A 148 -0.84 7.58 -15.01
N ASN A 149 -1.15 8.51 -15.91
CA ASN A 149 -0.14 9.14 -16.76
C ASN A 149 0.94 9.87 -15.95
N GLU A 150 0.57 10.64 -14.92
CA GLU A 150 1.54 11.35 -14.08
C GLU A 150 2.48 10.37 -13.35
N ARG A 151 1.95 9.27 -12.78
CA ARG A 151 2.76 8.30 -12.04
C ARG A 151 3.62 7.43 -12.94
N TRP A 152 3.12 7.09 -14.13
CA TRP A 152 3.84 6.20 -15.05
C TRP A 152 5.10 6.84 -15.63
N LYS A 153 5.24 8.17 -15.58
CA LYS A 153 6.49 8.88 -15.91
C LYS A 153 7.67 8.43 -15.04
N ASP A 154 7.39 8.08 -13.80
CA ASP A 154 8.37 7.54 -12.85
C ASP A 154 8.29 6.00 -12.73
N ARG A 155 7.55 5.32 -13.63
CA ARG A 155 7.31 3.86 -13.60
C ARG A 155 6.73 3.41 -12.23
N ILE A 156 5.73 4.15 -11.72
CA ILE A 156 5.00 3.82 -10.50
C ILE A 156 3.71 3.10 -10.88
N ASP A 157 3.58 1.84 -10.48
CA ASP A 157 2.46 0.98 -10.84
C ASP A 157 1.16 1.39 -10.12
N PRO A 158 0.01 1.41 -10.80
CA PRO A 158 -1.31 1.55 -10.17
C PRO A 158 -1.79 0.19 -9.64
N ILE A 159 -1.73 0.00 -8.31
CA ILE A 159 -2.18 -1.25 -7.68
C ILE A 159 -3.67 -1.21 -7.37
N ALA A 160 -4.14 -0.09 -6.80
CA ALA A 160 -5.55 0.17 -6.62
C ALA A 160 -5.83 1.65 -6.93
N LEU A 161 -6.94 1.87 -7.61
CA LEU A 161 -7.43 3.17 -8.00
C LEU A 161 -8.90 3.27 -7.63
N MET A 162 -9.22 4.18 -6.74
CA MET A 162 -10.57 4.45 -6.31
C MET A 162 -10.90 5.91 -6.58
N SER A 163 -12.06 6.16 -7.17
CA SER A 163 -12.57 7.50 -7.35
C SER A 163 -14.08 7.48 -7.25
N ALA A 164 -14.63 8.47 -6.57
CA ALA A 164 -16.06 8.67 -6.47
C ALA A 164 -16.39 10.14 -6.54
N ALA A 165 -17.44 10.46 -7.30
CA ALA A 165 -18.02 11.78 -7.39
C ALA A 165 -19.35 11.85 -6.62
N ASP A 166 -19.53 12.95 -5.89
CA ASP A 166 -20.78 13.39 -5.27
C ASP A 166 -21.38 12.33 -4.32
N ASP A 167 -22.60 11.89 -4.55
CA ASP A 167 -23.32 10.92 -3.71
C ASP A 167 -22.67 9.54 -3.65
N ARG A 168 -21.82 9.19 -4.63
CA ARG A 168 -21.11 7.91 -4.63
C ARG A 168 -20.09 7.80 -3.49
N ILE A 169 -19.54 8.93 -3.01
CA ILE A 169 -18.60 8.96 -1.87
C ILE A 169 -19.29 8.45 -0.58
N SER A 170 -20.56 8.79 -0.40
CA SER A 170 -21.34 8.33 0.75
C SER A 170 -21.84 6.89 0.62
N LYS A 171 -22.00 6.40 -0.62
CA LYS A 171 -22.57 5.07 -0.89
C LYS A 171 -21.53 3.95 -0.89
N PHE A 172 -20.29 4.23 -1.31
CA PHE A 172 -19.27 3.21 -1.55
C PHE A 172 -17.98 3.50 -0.79
N ARG A 173 -17.50 2.52 -0.02
CA ARG A 173 -16.21 2.61 0.68
C ARG A 173 -15.02 2.32 -0.23
N HIS A 174 -15.21 1.46 -1.24
CA HIS A 174 -14.24 1.15 -2.29
C HIS A 174 -14.84 1.41 -3.66
N PRO A 175 -15.04 2.69 -4.05
CA PRO A 175 -15.66 3.03 -5.33
C PRO A 175 -14.68 2.82 -6.48
N ILE A 176 -15.05 1.96 -7.42
CA ILE A 176 -14.35 1.83 -8.69
C ILE A 176 -14.68 3.04 -9.57
N PRO A 177 -13.68 3.68 -10.23
CA PRO A 177 -13.92 4.80 -11.14
C PRO A 177 -14.90 4.45 -12.25
N THR A 178 -15.83 5.34 -12.52
CA THR A 178 -16.87 5.16 -13.55
C THR A 178 -16.87 6.34 -14.54
N GLU A 179 -17.85 6.34 -15.46
CA GLU A 179 -18.15 7.45 -16.37
C GLU A 179 -18.95 8.59 -15.69
N ARG A 180 -19.17 8.52 -14.36
CA ARG A 180 -19.87 9.57 -13.62
C ARG A 180 -19.12 10.89 -13.74
N LYS A 181 -19.83 11.96 -14.12
CA LYS A 181 -19.30 13.32 -14.16
C LYS A 181 -19.34 13.95 -12.77
N ILE A 182 -18.29 14.67 -12.45
CA ILE A 182 -18.13 15.39 -11.19
C ILE A 182 -19.00 16.65 -11.22
N GLU A 183 -19.89 16.80 -10.25
CA GLU A 183 -20.72 17.97 -10.11
C GLU A 183 -20.22 18.93 -9.02
N LYS A 184 -19.92 18.39 -7.81
CA LYS A 184 -19.55 19.20 -6.65
C LYS A 184 -18.37 18.66 -5.86
N TYR A 185 -18.24 17.35 -5.72
CA TYR A 185 -17.30 16.74 -4.80
C TYR A 185 -16.64 15.51 -5.40
N LEU A 186 -15.34 15.38 -5.24
CA LEU A 186 -14.60 14.23 -5.74
C LEU A 186 -13.65 13.71 -4.65
N MET A 187 -13.63 12.41 -4.48
CA MET A 187 -12.61 11.64 -3.77
C MET A 187 -11.73 10.90 -4.75
N VAL A 188 -10.42 10.96 -4.57
CA VAL A 188 -9.46 10.08 -5.24
C VAL A 188 -8.57 9.42 -4.20
N SER A 189 -8.53 8.09 -4.22
CA SER A 189 -7.73 7.26 -3.31
C SER A 189 -6.90 6.29 -4.14
N VAL A 190 -5.65 6.07 -3.76
CA VAL A 190 -4.68 5.30 -4.56
C VAL A 190 -3.78 4.44 -3.70
N ASN A 191 -3.51 3.22 -4.20
CA ASN A 191 -2.36 2.44 -3.81
C ASN A 191 -1.39 2.41 -4.99
N ALA A 192 -0.15 2.77 -4.75
CA ALA A 192 0.87 2.92 -5.78
C ALA A 192 2.14 2.15 -5.39
N ARG A 193 2.73 1.43 -6.36
CA ARG A 193 3.88 0.54 -6.12
C ARG A 193 5.10 0.95 -6.94
N LYS A 194 6.26 0.94 -6.29
CA LYS A 194 7.56 0.96 -6.95
C LYS A 194 8.58 0.18 -6.12
N TRP A 195 9.47 -0.56 -6.78
CA TRP A 195 10.43 -1.47 -6.13
C TRP A 195 9.78 -2.47 -5.17
N GLY A 196 8.55 -2.88 -5.48
CA GLY A 196 7.73 -3.73 -4.61
C GLY A 196 7.05 -2.99 -3.45
N LEU A 197 7.57 -1.85 -2.99
CA LEU A 197 7.00 -1.05 -1.91
C LEU A 197 5.72 -0.34 -2.36
N ILE A 198 4.72 -0.27 -1.48
CA ILE A 198 3.40 0.30 -1.75
C ILE A 198 3.07 1.38 -0.74
N VAL A 199 2.56 2.52 -1.23
CA VAL A 199 1.97 3.58 -0.41
C VAL A 199 0.49 3.73 -0.73
N SER A 200 -0.29 4.22 0.25
CA SER A 200 -1.72 4.54 0.11
C SER A 200 -1.99 5.95 0.61
N LEU A 201 -2.82 6.70 -0.11
CA LEU A 201 -3.28 8.01 0.30
C LEU A 201 -4.58 8.40 -0.39
N THR A 202 -5.32 9.35 0.21
CA THR A 202 -6.59 9.88 -0.31
C THR A 202 -6.57 11.40 -0.32
N ARG A 203 -7.13 12.02 -1.38
CA ARG A 203 -7.32 13.47 -1.48
C ARG A 203 -8.74 13.79 -2.00
N PHE A 204 -9.21 14.98 -1.64
CA PHE A 204 -10.57 15.44 -1.97
C PHE A 204 -10.58 16.82 -2.60
N VAL A 205 -11.46 17.06 -3.56
CA VAL A 205 -11.76 18.41 -4.05
C VAL A 205 -13.26 18.67 -4.00
N HIS A 206 -13.63 19.89 -3.57
CA HIS A 206 -14.99 20.39 -3.60
C HIS A 206 -15.09 21.61 -4.53
N PHE A 207 -16.06 21.60 -5.43
CA PHE A 207 -16.33 22.70 -6.34
C PHE A 207 -17.42 23.60 -5.73
N GLY A 208 -17.07 24.84 -5.43
CA GLY A 208 -17.83 25.79 -4.65
C GLY A 208 -17.47 25.76 -3.18
N SER A 209 -18.19 26.53 -2.35
CA SER A 209 -17.95 26.62 -0.91
C SER A 209 -18.18 25.27 -0.23
N LEU A 210 -17.24 24.89 0.64
CA LEU A 210 -17.33 23.66 1.42
C LEU A 210 -18.47 23.79 2.45
N PRO A 211 -19.47 22.86 2.44
CA PRO A 211 -20.50 22.84 3.49
C PRO A 211 -19.90 22.62 4.88
N GLU A 212 -20.37 23.35 5.89
CA GLU A 212 -19.83 23.25 7.24
C GLU A 212 -19.96 21.82 7.81
N GLU A 213 -21.09 21.15 7.57
CA GLU A 213 -21.30 19.75 7.98
C GLU A 213 -20.21 18.81 7.39
N LEU A 214 -19.84 19.01 6.13
CA LEU A 214 -18.79 18.18 5.48
C LEU A 214 -17.43 18.48 6.08
N LYS A 215 -17.13 19.75 6.37
CA LYS A 215 -15.91 20.19 7.02
C LYS A 215 -15.77 19.57 8.41
N GLU A 216 -16.80 19.67 9.25
CA GLU A 216 -16.82 19.07 10.59
C GLU A 216 -16.60 17.55 10.54
N LYS A 217 -17.29 16.86 9.66
CA LYS A 217 -17.10 15.41 9.44
C LYS A 217 -15.66 15.07 9.01
N TYR A 218 -15.10 15.85 8.10
CA TYR A 218 -13.74 15.63 7.61
C TYR A 218 -12.71 15.86 8.72
N GLU A 219 -12.84 16.93 9.50
CA GLU A 219 -11.99 17.24 10.64
C GLU A 219 -12.08 16.16 11.73
N ALA A 220 -13.28 15.66 12.03
CA ALA A 220 -13.48 14.53 12.92
C ALA A 220 -12.75 13.28 12.43
N ASN A 221 -12.86 13.00 11.13
CA ASN A 221 -12.21 11.85 10.52
C ASN A 221 -10.67 11.96 10.51
N VAL A 222 -10.12 13.15 10.24
CA VAL A 222 -8.70 13.43 10.35
C VAL A 222 -8.20 13.26 11.79
N PHE A 223 -8.98 13.69 12.79
CA PHE A 223 -8.65 13.47 14.21
C PHE A 223 -8.55 11.98 14.55
N ILE A 224 -9.48 11.16 14.06
CA ILE A 224 -9.48 9.70 14.26
C ILE A 224 -8.21 9.08 13.65
N ASP A 225 -7.88 9.47 12.44
CA ASP A 225 -6.68 9.01 11.74
C ASP A 225 -5.39 9.40 12.48
N CYS A 226 -5.27 10.66 12.87
CA CYS A 226 -4.13 11.15 13.66
C CYS A 226 -4.03 10.46 15.03
N THR A 227 -5.16 10.12 15.65
CA THR A 227 -5.18 9.35 16.90
C THR A 227 -4.57 7.96 16.69
N MET A 228 -4.96 7.25 15.63
CA MET A 228 -4.37 5.96 15.31
C MET A 228 -2.89 6.10 14.95
N MET A 229 -2.51 7.08 14.13
CA MET A 229 -1.11 7.35 13.78
C MET A 229 -0.25 7.60 15.03
N ALA A 230 -0.69 8.46 15.95
CA ALA A 230 0.05 8.80 17.17
C ALA A 230 0.32 7.59 18.09
N HIS A 231 -0.60 6.61 18.08
CA HIS A 231 -0.46 5.39 18.87
C HIS A 231 0.23 4.24 18.12
N THR A 232 0.56 4.42 16.84
CA THR A 232 1.29 3.44 16.03
C THR A 232 2.78 3.50 16.37
N ARG A 233 3.18 2.73 17.37
CA ARG A 233 4.55 2.73 17.91
C ARG A 233 5.08 1.31 18.06
N PRO A 234 6.39 1.10 17.86
CA PRO A 234 7.01 -0.20 18.07
C PRO A 234 6.71 -0.80 19.45
N GLY A 235 6.45 -2.09 19.49
CA GLY A 235 6.12 -2.85 20.71
C GLY A 235 4.66 -2.78 21.13
N ILE A 236 3.85 -1.89 20.56
CA ILE A 236 2.40 -1.80 20.85
C ILE A 236 1.66 -2.86 20.03
N PRO A 237 0.71 -3.60 20.61
CA PRO A 237 -0.19 -4.46 19.85
C PRO A 237 -1.05 -3.66 18.87
N ALA A 238 -1.05 -4.04 17.60
CA ALA A 238 -1.77 -3.28 16.56
C ALA A 238 -3.29 -3.14 16.86
N ARG A 239 -3.89 -4.15 17.53
CA ARG A 239 -5.28 -4.09 18.00
C ARG A 239 -5.58 -2.95 18.99
N GLU A 240 -4.58 -2.55 19.79
CA GLU A 240 -4.76 -1.44 20.75
C GLU A 240 -4.83 -0.10 20.04
N VAL A 241 -4.10 0.06 18.92
CA VAL A 241 -4.21 1.24 18.06
C VAL A 241 -5.61 1.33 17.45
N LEU A 242 -6.16 0.19 16.98
CA LEU A 242 -7.54 0.15 16.51
C LEU A 242 -8.53 0.54 17.61
N GLN A 243 -8.33 0.06 18.85
CA GLN A 243 -9.21 0.43 19.97
C GLN A 243 -9.16 1.95 20.21
N LYS A 244 -7.97 2.58 20.16
CA LYS A 244 -7.87 4.05 20.25
C LYS A 244 -8.63 4.77 19.14
N GLY A 245 -8.60 4.22 17.92
CA GLY A 245 -9.41 4.72 16.80
C GLY A 245 -10.91 4.63 17.09
N ILE A 246 -11.37 3.48 17.59
CA ILE A 246 -12.78 3.27 17.98
C ILE A 246 -13.20 4.27 19.08
N ASP A 247 -12.38 4.44 20.10
CA ASP A 247 -12.63 5.41 21.16
C ASP A 247 -12.73 6.85 20.60
N ALA A 248 -11.89 7.20 19.62
CA ALA A 248 -11.92 8.48 18.93
C ALA A 248 -13.20 8.66 18.07
N TYR A 249 -13.68 7.60 17.41
CA TYR A 249 -14.98 7.63 16.73
C TYR A 249 -16.12 7.95 17.68
N HIS A 250 -16.14 7.29 18.86
CA HIS A 250 -17.14 7.57 19.89
C HIS A 250 -17.05 9.02 20.41
N ALA A 251 -15.85 9.49 20.71
CA ALA A 251 -15.61 10.86 21.20
C ALA A 251 -16.03 11.95 20.20
N LYS A 252 -15.97 11.64 18.89
CA LYS A 252 -16.40 12.56 17.83
C LYS A 252 -17.88 12.42 17.44
N GLY A 253 -18.65 11.53 18.09
CA GLY A 253 -20.09 11.36 17.85
C GLY A 253 -20.45 10.43 16.69
N TYR A 254 -19.50 9.59 16.23
CA TYR A 254 -19.69 8.65 15.12
C TYR A 254 -19.46 7.18 15.52
N PRO A 255 -20.09 6.66 16.58
CA PRO A 255 -19.73 5.39 17.22
C PRO A 255 -19.92 4.15 16.32
N GLU A 256 -20.73 4.23 15.27
CA GLU A 256 -21.05 3.09 14.40
C GLU A 256 -20.25 3.08 13.07
N GLU A 257 -19.63 4.21 12.71
CA GLU A 257 -18.99 4.36 11.40
C GLU A 257 -17.76 3.44 11.19
N TRP A 258 -17.02 3.13 12.27
CA TRP A 258 -15.87 2.22 12.18
C TRP A 258 -16.25 0.78 11.74
N LYS A 259 -17.51 0.38 11.96
CA LYS A 259 -18.02 -0.95 11.57
C LYS A 259 -18.29 -1.07 10.07
N LEU A 260 -18.42 0.05 9.37
CA LEU A 260 -18.79 0.11 7.96
C LEU A 260 -17.60 -0.07 7.01
N HIS A 261 -16.37 -0.04 7.53
CA HIS A 261 -15.14 -0.19 6.76
C HIS A 261 -14.00 -0.71 7.65
N HIS A 262 -13.08 -1.50 7.10
CA HIS A 262 -11.86 -1.82 7.84
C HIS A 262 -11.01 -0.56 8.05
N GLN A 263 -10.34 -0.46 9.19
CA GLN A 263 -9.65 0.79 9.55
C GLN A 263 -8.19 0.86 9.07
N GLY A 264 -7.73 -0.11 8.29
CA GLY A 264 -6.37 -0.16 7.78
C GLY A 264 -5.51 -1.26 8.37
N GLY A 265 -4.20 -1.03 8.41
CA GLY A 265 -3.22 -1.97 8.95
C GLY A 265 -1.83 -1.79 8.36
N SER A 266 -1.01 -2.82 8.49
CA SER A 266 0.36 -2.84 7.99
C SER A 266 0.39 -2.80 6.45
N ILE A 267 1.32 -2.05 5.91
CA ILE A 267 1.58 -1.88 4.48
C ILE A 267 3.10 -1.85 4.24
N GLY A 268 3.52 -2.39 3.13
CA GLY A 268 4.93 -2.43 2.75
C GLY A 268 5.06 -3.00 1.34
N TYR A 269 5.49 -4.24 1.23
CA TYR A 269 5.56 -4.96 -0.04
C TYR A 269 4.21 -5.52 -0.52
N THR A 270 3.19 -5.47 0.33
CA THR A 270 1.79 -5.74 -0.05
C THR A 270 0.91 -4.55 0.32
N GLY A 271 -0.22 -4.39 -0.37
CA GLY A 271 -1.18 -3.32 -0.06
C GLY A 271 -1.78 -3.44 1.35
N ARG A 272 -1.75 -4.62 1.92
CA ARG A 272 -1.99 -4.93 3.34
C ARG A 272 -1.26 -6.23 3.68
N ASP A 273 -0.21 -6.16 4.49
CA ASP A 273 0.42 -7.34 5.07
C ASP A 273 -0.56 -8.01 6.03
N TYR A 274 -1.25 -7.21 6.83
CA TYR A 274 -2.45 -7.62 7.57
C TYR A 274 -3.39 -6.42 7.78
N ARG A 275 -4.69 -6.70 7.82
CA ARG A 275 -5.70 -5.76 8.28
C ARG A 275 -5.83 -5.89 9.79
N VAL A 276 -5.83 -4.76 10.48
CA VAL A 276 -5.98 -4.77 11.93
C VAL A 276 -7.44 -4.97 12.31
N HIS A 277 -7.69 -5.93 13.17
CA HIS A 277 -8.97 -6.18 13.85
C HIS A 277 -8.73 -6.39 15.36
N LEU A 278 -9.78 -6.42 16.16
CA LEU A 278 -9.68 -6.48 17.64
C LEU A 278 -8.99 -7.75 18.18
N LYS A 279 -8.76 -8.76 17.35
CA LYS A 279 -8.05 -10.00 17.68
C LYS A 279 -6.68 -10.11 17.01
N THR A 280 -6.21 -9.07 16.30
CA THR A 280 -4.89 -9.08 15.64
C THR A 280 -3.80 -9.29 16.69
N PRO A 281 -2.97 -10.33 16.56
CA PRO A 281 -1.95 -10.68 17.57
C PRO A 281 -0.66 -9.86 17.41
N ASP A 282 -0.44 -9.26 16.25
CA ASP A 282 0.83 -8.69 15.84
C ASP A 282 1.21 -7.48 16.68
N LEU A 283 2.48 -7.47 17.09
CA LEU A 283 3.15 -6.30 17.65
C LEU A 283 3.73 -5.47 16.53
N ILE A 284 3.58 -4.17 16.62
CA ILE A 284 4.18 -3.21 15.68
C ILE A 284 5.71 -3.29 15.81
N GLN A 285 6.40 -3.39 14.67
CA GLN A 285 7.86 -3.40 14.62
C GLN A 285 8.42 -1.99 14.34
N GLU A 286 9.69 -1.77 14.71
CA GLU A 286 10.41 -0.56 14.33
C GLU A 286 10.52 -0.48 12.79
N ASN A 287 10.32 0.71 12.21
CA ASN A 287 10.32 0.95 10.77
C ASN A 287 9.30 0.14 9.97
N GLN A 288 8.21 -0.28 10.59
CA GLN A 288 7.09 -0.93 9.91
C GLN A 288 6.15 0.09 9.29
N GLY A 289 5.76 -0.13 8.02
CA GLY A 289 4.78 0.70 7.33
C GLY A 289 3.35 0.44 7.82
N PHE A 290 2.58 1.52 7.99
CA PHE A 290 1.15 1.47 8.28
C PHE A 290 0.39 2.48 7.41
N THR A 291 -0.84 2.10 7.06
CA THR A 291 -1.82 3.03 6.52
C THR A 291 -3.14 2.80 7.24
N TRP A 292 -3.54 3.78 8.03
CA TRP A 292 -4.90 3.85 8.54
C TRP A 292 -5.79 4.53 7.50
N ASN A 293 -7.03 4.16 7.45
CA ASN A 293 -7.98 4.70 6.48
C ASN A 293 -9.39 4.84 7.05
N PRO A 294 -9.51 5.49 8.25
CA PRO A 294 -10.80 5.74 8.83
C PRO A 294 -11.71 6.51 7.88
N SER A 295 -12.99 6.28 8.00
CA SER A 295 -14.00 6.94 7.19
C SER A 295 -15.27 7.19 7.98
N ILE A 296 -15.79 8.41 7.89
CA ILE A 296 -17.14 8.77 8.26
C ILE A 296 -17.90 8.94 6.95
N THR A 297 -19.14 8.44 6.86
CA THR A 297 -19.92 8.45 5.61
C THR A 297 -19.85 9.80 4.89
N GLY A 298 -19.30 9.78 3.67
CA GLY A 298 -19.02 10.98 2.85
C GLY A 298 -17.58 11.53 2.97
N THR A 299 -16.74 10.97 3.87
CA THR A 299 -15.33 11.36 4.03
C THR A 299 -14.41 10.16 4.19
N LYS A 300 -13.11 10.38 4.04
CA LYS A 300 -12.04 9.41 4.33
C LYS A 300 -10.76 10.18 4.66
N SER A 301 -9.97 9.69 5.62
CA SER A 301 -8.61 10.16 5.84
C SER A 301 -7.65 9.00 5.63
N GLU A 302 -6.59 9.19 4.84
CA GLU A 302 -5.65 8.13 4.54
C GLU A 302 -4.32 8.72 4.08
N ASP A 303 -3.25 8.38 4.80
CA ASP A 303 -1.86 8.57 4.41
C ASP A 303 -1.02 7.43 4.98
N THR A 304 0.14 7.18 4.39
CA THR A 304 1.08 6.14 4.80
C THR A 304 2.10 6.70 5.79
N ILE A 305 2.40 5.95 6.85
CA ILE A 305 3.40 6.27 7.87
C ILE A 305 4.38 5.11 8.06
N LEU A 306 5.55 5.40 8.64
CA LEU A 306 6.41 4.42 9.30
C LEU A 306 6.27 4.54 10.82
N ALA A 307 6.13 3.41 11.50
CA ALA A 307 6.18 3.33 12.95
C ALA A 307 7.65 3.43 13.39
N THR A 308 7.99 4.45 14.16
CA THR A 308 9.35 4.60 14.71
C THR A 308 9.31 4.86 16.22
N SER A 309 10.39 4.56 16.91
CA SER A 309 10.55 4.83 18.34
C SER A 309 10.42 6.33 18.68
N ARG A 310 10.70 7.21 17.73
CA ARG A 310 10.53 8.67 17.88
C ARG A 310 9.11 9.16 17.58
N GLY A 311 8.24 8.29 17.09
CA GLY A 311 6.87 8.59 16.66
C GLY A 311 6.64 8.24 15.20
N PRO A 312 5.39 8.40 14.69
CA PRO A 312 5.08 8.11 13.31
C PRO A 312 5.79 9.09 12.36
N GLU A 313 6.51 8.54 11.37
CA GLU A 313 7.07 9.32 10.28
C GLU A 313 6.09 9.32 9.10
N MET A 314 5.70 10.50 8.62
CA MET A 314 4.80 10.62 7.46
C MET A 314 5.56 10.30 6.17
N ILE A 315 5.15 9.23 5.50
CA ILE A 315 5.69 8.81 4.19
C ILE A 315 4.93 9.52 3.06
N THR A 316 3.60 9.57 3.14
CA THR A 316 2.79 10.44 2.28
C THR A 316 2.29 11.62 3.09
N ARG A 317 2.31 12.81 2.50
CA ARG A 317 1.97 14.07 3.19
C ARG A 317 1.46 15.10 2.19
N PRO A 318 0.75 16.15 2.64
CA PRO A 318 0.42 17.28 1.78
C PRO A 318 1.73 18.03 1.42
N ILE A 319 1.90 18.35 0.12
CA ILE A 319 3.06 19.06 -0.43
C ILE A 319 2.60 20.35 -1.10
N LEU A 320 1.68 20.27 -2.06
CA LEU A 320 1.08 21.37 -2.80
C LEU A 320 -0.43 21.45 -2.57
N TYR A 321 -0.86 21.11 -1.37
CA TYR A 321 -2.27 20.93 -1.04
C TYR A 321 -2.67 21.75 0.20
N PRO A 322 -3.93 22.19 0.31
CA PRO A 322 -4.39 22.85 1.53
C PRO A 322 -4.22 21.92 2.73
N THR A 323 -3.87 22.50 3.87
CA THR A 323 -3.49 21.76 5.06
C THR A 323 -4.34 22.12 6.26
N LEU A 324 -4.45 21.14 7.17
CA LEU A 324 -5.07 21.23 8.48
C LEU A 324 -4.06 20.78 9.53
N SER A 325 -3.83 21.58 10.56
CA SER A 325 -3.09 21.16 11.75
C SER A 325 -4.00 20.38 12.68
N MET A 326 -3.56 19.21 13.15
CA MET A 326 -4.32 18.35 14.03
C MET A 326 -3.46 17.83 15.18
N GLU A 327 -3.89 18.07 16.40
CA GLU A 327 -3.27 17.54 17.61
C GLU A 327 -3.97 16.24 18.04
N ALA A 328 -3.22 15.15 18.17
CA ALA A 328 -3.73 13.88 18.65
C ALA A 328 -2.64 13.07 19.35
N GLY A 329 -2.96 12.47 20.50
CA GLY A 329 -2.02 11.63 21.25
C GLY A 329 -0.70 12.31 21.61
N GLY A 330 -0.70 13.64 21.82
CA GLY A 330 0.50 14.43 22.10
C GLY A 330 1.41 14.67 20.90
N THR A 331 0.94 14.42 19.68
CA THR A 331 1.67 14.65 18.43
C THR A 331 0.91 15.64 17.55
N SER A 332 1.62 16.60 16.97
CA SER A 332 1.09 17.55 15.99
C SER A 332 1.28 17.01 14.58
N PHE A 333 0.20 17.00 13.80
CA PHE A 333 0.19 16.52 12.41
C PHE A 333 -0.23 17.63 11.47
N LEU A 334 0.51 17.79 10.36
CA LEU A 334 0.06 18.58 9.22
C LEU A 334 -0.60 17.63 8.22
N ARG A 335 -1.94 17.73 8.10
CA ARG A 335 -2.74 16.81 7.27
C ARG A 335 -3.32 17.52 6.05
N PRO A 336 -3.60 16.79 4.94
CA PRO A 336 -4.32 17.39 3.82
C PRO A 336 -5.72 17.82 4.26
N PHE A 337 -6.18 18.95 3.74
CA PHE A 337 -7.55 19.40 3.86
C PHE A 337 -8.31 19.17 2.53
N ILE A 338 -9.61 19.40 2.50
CA ILE A 338 -10.38 19.35 1.24
C ILE A 338 -10.01 20.59 0.40
N LEU A 339 -9.61 20.36 -0.85
CA LEU A 339 -9.32 21.45 -1.78
C LEU A 339 -10.63 22.09 -2.23
N GLU A 340 -10.81 23.41 -1.98
CA GLU A 340 -11.91 24.18 -2.51
C GLU A 340 -11.55 24.80 -3.86
N LYS A 341 -12.41 24.64 -4.85
CA LYS A 341 -12.26 25.26 -6.20
C LYS A 341 -13.51 26.06 -6.52
N ARG A 342 -13.31 27.30 -6.94
CA ARG A 342 -14.38 28.22 -7.39
C ARG A 342 -14.76 28.00 -8.85
#